data_914d5af4fcae816032d12fe2280f2c8a
#
_entry.id   914d5af4fcae816032d12fe2280f2c8a
#
_cell.length_a   1.000
_cell.length_b   1.000
_cell.length_c   1.000
_cell.angle_alpha   90.00
_cell.angle_beta   90.00
_cell.angle_gamma   90.00
#
_symmetry.space_group_name_H-M   'P 1'
#
loop_
_entity.id
_entity.type
_entity.pdbx_description
1 polymer ?
#
loop_
_entity_poly.entity_id
_entity_poly.type
_entity_poly.pdbx_seq_one_letter_code
_entity_poly.pdbx_strand_id
1 'polypeptide(L)'
;MVLTDNQTAGRGRQGRRWVGVPGRNVLSSILLRPLFPPHLLVMLASLAVVDSIAETCHIHATIKWPNDVLIGERKVAGILIETSHDLAGRLVAVLGIGVNVNGRVEELSEYYLSDRQASLITTATTLETVYGHEVSREVFIARMLLHVEKSYLALQQESTSGRGISEPASRLIRERWRGQLSTLGRTISVQQGDSKISGVAEDVNDNGELLLRRHSGEVVTITWGNVEYPAR
;
A
#
# COMPACT_ATOMS: atom_id res chain seq x y z
N MET A 1 9.64 9.53 13.11
CA MET A 1 8.27 9.26 12.66
C MET A 1 7.37 10.43 13.06
N VAL A 2 6.40 10.73 12.22
CA VAL A 2 5.33 11.73 12.47
C VAL A 2 4.00 11.02 12.36
N LEU A 3 3.13 11.25 13.33
CA LEU A 3 1.71 10.88 13.31
C LEU A 3 0.88 12.16 13.38
N THR A 4 -0.24 12.21 12.69
CA THR A 4 -1.15 13.36 12.73
C THR A 4 -2.60 12.91 12.68
N ASP A 5 -3.47 13.68 13.29
CA ASP A 5 -4.92 13.45 13.23
C ASP A 5 -5.57 14.04 11.98
N ASN A 6 -4.90 14.97 11.30
CA ASN A 6 -5.41 15.58 10.09
C ASN A 6 -4.28 15.97 9.13
N GLN A 7 -4.53 15.86 7.83
CA GLN A 7 -3.68 16.35 6.76
C GLN A 7 -4.43 17.34 5.87
N THR A 8 -3.97 18.58 5.83
CA THR A 8 -4.51 19.62 4.93
C THR A 8 -4.06 19.44 3.48
N ALA A 9 -2.92 18.77 3.27
CA ALA A 9 -2.31 18.51 1.97
C ALA A 9 -1.82 17.05 1.85
N GLY A 10 -2.69 16.10 2.26
CA GLY A 10 -2.38 14.66 2.16
C GLY A 10 -2.06 14.24 0.73
N ARG A 11 -0.97 13.50 0.54
CA ARG A 11 -0.46 13.10 -0.77
C ARG A 11 -0.67 11.62 -1.03
N GLY A 12 -1.06 11.30 -2.25
CA GLY A 12 -1.06 9.97 -2.83
C GLY A 12 -0.15 9.92 -4.07
N ARG A 13 -0.05 8.77 -4.71
CA ARG A 13 0.73 8.60 -5.94
C ARG A 13 0.16 9.43 -7.10
N GLN A 14 1.03 9.82 -8.04
CA GLN A 14 0.64 10.49 -9.29
C GLN A 14 -0.18 11.77 -9.06
N GLY A 15 0.20 12.58 -8.06
CA GLY A 15 -0.47 13.84 -7.75
C GLY A 15 -1.86 13.71 -7.15
N ARG A 16 -2.31 12.51 -6.82
CA ARG A 16 -3.58 12.31 -6.11
C ARG A 16 -3.47 12.82 -4.68
N ARG A 17 -4.61 13.18 -4.13
CA ARG A 17 -4.70 13.54 -2.71
C ARG A 17 -5.10 12.32 -1.89
N TRP A 18 -4.52 12.21 -0.69
CA TRP A 18 -5.07 11.39 0.38
C TRP A 18 -6.01 12.25 1.20
N VAL A 19 -7.21 11.78 1.40
CA VAL A 19 -8.24 12.45 2.20
C VAL A 19 -8.73 11.52 3.30
N GLY A 20 -9.10 12.07 4.43
CA GLY A 20 -9.62 11.29 5.55
C GLY A 20 -10.39 12.18 6.52
N VAL A 21 -11.28 11.58 7.31
CA VAL A 21 -12.00 12.27 8.38
C VAL A 21 -11.02 12.61 9.51
N PRO A 22 -10.92 13.87 9.95
CA PRO A 22 -9.99 14.24 11.02
C PRO A 22 -10.21 13.44 12.30
N GLY A 23 -9.11 13.00 12.93
CA GLY A 23 -9.13 12.24 14.17
C GLY A 23 -9.62 10.78 14.05
N ARG A 24 -10.00 10.30 12.86
CA ARG A 24 -10.57 8.97 12.66
C ARG A 24 -9.60 7.96 12.04
N ASN A 25 -8.56 8.45 11.38
CA ASN A 25 -7.67 7.62 10.56
C ASN A 25 -6.28 7.49 11.19
N VAL A 26 -5.49 6.57 10.68
CA VAL A 26 -4.04 6.52 10.91
C VAL A 26 -3.36 7.21 9.74
N LEU A 27 -2.65 8.29 10.03
CA LEU A 27 -1.87 9.07 9.07
C LEU A 27 -0.44 9.15 9.59
N SER A 28 0.46 8.39 8.99
CA SER A 28 1.84 8.28 9.45
C SER A 28 2.85 8.53 8.33
N SER A 29 3.98 9.13 8.71
CA SER A 29 5.16 9.29 7.86
C SER A 29 6.40 8.87 8.64
N ILE A 30 7.16 7.91 8.11
CA ILE A 30 8.35 7.35 8.74
C ILE A 30 9.56 7.66 7.86
N LEU A 31 10.53 8.38 8.40
CA LEU A 31 11.81 8.63 7.74
C LEU A 31 12.74 7.44 7.96
N LEU A 32 13.21 6.84 6.88
CA LEU A 32 14.06 5.64 6.85
C LEU A 32 15.32 5.87 6.03
N ARG A 33 16.36 5.09 6.31
CA ARG A 33 17.60 5.01 5.54
C ARG A 33 17.86 3.55 5.15
N PRO A 34 17.14 3.03 4.16
CA PRO A 34 17.25 1.62 3.78
C PRO A 34 18.58 1.34 3.08
N LEU A 35 19.19 0.21 3.42
CA LEU A 35 20.35 -0.36 2.72
C LEU A 35 19.93 -1.35 1.62
N PHE A 36 18.65 -1.45 1.36
CA PHE A 36 18.00 -2.34 0.40
C PHE A 36 17.15 -1.54 -0.59
N PRO A 37 16.75 -2.13 -1.73
CA PRO A 37 15.95 -1.45 -2.74
C PRO A 37 14.60 -0.93 -2.21
N PRO A 38 14.19 0.31 -2.53
CA PRO A 38 13.03 0.97 -1.93
C PRO A 38 11.68 0.32 -2.27
N HIS A 39 11.58 -0.50 -3.34
CA HIS A 39 10.35 -1.24 -3.64
C HIS A 39 9.96 -2.22 -2.51
N LEU A 40 10.94 -2.76 -1.77
CA LEU A 40 10.68 -3.63 -0.61
C LEU A 40 9.98 -2.87 0.54
N LEU A 41 10.12 -1.54 0.63
CA LEU A 41 9.38 -0.74 1.62
C LEU A 41 7.87 -0.75 1.36
N VAL A 42 7.44 -0.72 0.09
CA VAL A 42 6.01 -0.83 -0.25
C VAL A 42 5.47 -2.19 0.15
N MET A 43 6.24 -3.26 -0.13
CA MET A 43 5.84 -4.63 0.18
C MET A 43 5.71 -4.85 1.68
N LEU A 44 6.76 -4.51 2.45
CA LEU A 44 6.72 -4.68 3.91
C LEU A 44 5.63 -3.84 4.57
N ALA A 45 5.39 -2.61 4.10
CA ALA A 45 4.39 -1.72 4.70
C ALA A 45 2.96 -2.20 4.40
N SER A 46 2.68 -2.65 3.16
CA SER A 46 1.37 -3.21 2.84
C SER A 46 1.10 -4.50 3.61
N LEU A 47 2.10 -5.38 3.77
CA LEU A 47 1.99 -6.57 4.62
C LEU A 47 1.77 -6.21 6.09
N ALA A 48 2.47 -5.20 6.62
CA ALA A 48 2.29 -4.74 7.98
C ALA A 48 0.85 -4.26 8.25
N VAL A 49 0.25 -3.57 7.29
CA VAL A 49 -1.16 -3.15 7.37
C VAL A 49 -2.09 -4.38 7.32
N VAL A 50 -1.87 -5.32 6.40
CA VAL A 50 -2.67 -6.56 6.29
C VAL A 50 -2.62 -7.35 7.59
N ASP A 51 -1.41 -7.60 8.14
CA ASP A 51 -1.22 -8.32 9.39
C ASP A 51 -1.92 -7.60 10.57
N SER A 52 -1.79 -6.27 10.65
CA SER A 52 -2.44 -5.47 11.70
C SER A 52 -3.96 -5.51 11.64
N ILE A 53 -4.55 -5.52 10.43
CA ILE A 53 -5.99 -5.69 10.24
C ILE A 53 -6.42 -7.08 10.73
N ALA A 54 -5.69 -8.13 10.34
CA ALA A 54 -6.00 -9.49 10.75
C ALA A 54 -5.93 -9.66 12.29
N GLU A 55 -4.90 -9.10 12.93
CA GLU A 55 -4.71 -9.20 14.38
C GLU A 55 -5.67 -8.34 15.18
N THR A 56 -6.12 -7.20 14.63
CA THR A 56 -6.97 -6.25 15.38
C THR A 56 -8.46 -6.53 15.18
N CYS A 57 -8.85 -6.84 13.95
CA CYS A 57 -10.26 -6.96 13.57
C CYS A 57 -10.65 -8.38 13.14
N HIS A 58 -9.70 -9.32 13.01
CA HIS A 58 -9.92 -10.65 12.45
C HIS A 58 -10.53 -10.63 11.04
N ILE A 59 -10.19 -9.61 10.26
CA ILE A 59 -10.66 -9.40 8.89
C ILE A 59 -9.54 -9.76 7.92
N HIS A 60 -9.90 -10.49 6.86
CA HIS A 60 -9.00 -10.75 5.74
C HIS A 60 -8.92 -9.53 4.81
N ALA A 61 -7.71 -9.01 4.66
CA ALA A 61 -7.39 -7.94 3.72
C ALA A 61 -6.45 -8.47 2.62
N THR A 62 -6.51 -7.87 1.46
CA THR A 62 -5.66 -8.19 0.30
C THR A 62 -4.96 -6.94 -0.20
N ILE A 63 -4.01 -7.12 -1.11
CA ILE A 63 -3.26 -6.02 -1.69
C ILE A 63 -3.65 -5.87 -3.16
N LYS A 64 -4.08 -4.68 -3.56
CA LYS A 64 -4.20 -4.28 -4.95
C LYS A 64 -2.87 -3.67 -5.40
N TRP A 65 -2.26 -4.26 -6.40
CA TRP A 65 -1.01 -3.77 -6.96
C TRP A 65 -1.09 -2.28 -7.33
N PRO A 66 -0.07 -1.48 -7.02
CA PRO A 66 1.14 -1.91 -6.31
C PRO A 66 1.10 -1.61 -4.80
N ASN A 67 0.15 -0.82 -4.26
CA ASN A 67 0.30 -0.15 -2.97
C ASN A 67 -0.99 0.10 -2.19
N ASP A 68 -2.12 -0.45 -2.64
CA ASP A 68 -3.41 -0.27 -1.96
C ASP A 68 -3.79 -1.54 -1.19
N VAL A 69 -4.25 -1.39 0.04
CA VAL A 69 -4.82 -2.49 0.83
C VAL A 69 -6.33 -2.42 0.72
N LEU A 70 -6.93 -3.58 0.42
CA LEU A 70 -8.36 -3.73 0.21
C LEU A 70 -8.98 -4.66 1.25
N ILE A 71 -10.25 -4.40 1.60
CA ILE A 71 -11.16 -5.36 2.21
C ILE A 71 -12.30 -5.58 1.20
N GLY A 72 -12.43 -6.81 0.71
CA GLY A 72 -13.21 -7.07 -0.50
C GLY A 72 -12.67 -6.28 -1.69
N GLU A 73 -13.52 -5.50 -2.35
CA GLU A 73 -13.12 -4.65 -3.48
C GLU A 73 -12.87 -3.18 -3.09
N ARG A 74 -12.97 -2.84 -1.79
CA ARG A 74 -12.88 -1.46 -1.31
C ARG A 74 -11.57 -1.17 -0.60
N LYS A 75 -10.98 -0.03 -0.93
CA LYS A 75 -9.70 0.43 -0.37
C LYS A 75 -9.85 0.85 1.09
N VAL A 76 -9.03 0.26 1.97
CA VAL A 76 -8.94 0.61 3.38
C VAL A 76 -7.63 1.32 3.71
N ALA A 77 -6.56 1.09 2.95
CA ALA A 77 -5.28 1.76 3.17
C ALA A 77 -4.52 2.02 1.86
N GLY A 78 -3.58 2.96 1.93
CA GLY A 78 -2.65 3.26 0.84
C GLY A 78 -1.25 3.55 1.37
N ILE A 79 -0.25 3.05 0.67
CA ILE A 79 1.17 3.23 0.98
C ILE A 79 1.80 4.16 -0.06
N LEU A 80 2.57 5.13 0.39
CA LEU A 80 3.34 6.04 -0.45
C LEU A 80 4.81 6.00 -0.03
N ILE A 81 5.70 5.80 -0.98
CA ILE A 81 7.14 5.94 -0.77
C ILE A 81 7.65 7.11 -1.59
N GLU A 82 8.35 8.01 -0.94
CA GLU A 82 9.09 9.09 -1.57
C GLU A 82 10.57 8.93 -1.22
N THR A 83 11.42 8.96 -2.23
CA THR A 83 12.87 8.74 -2.07
C THR A 83 13.67 9.96 -2.48
N SER A 84 14.77 10.17 -1.78
CA SER A 84 15.79 11.17 -2.08
C SER A 84 17.17 10.64 -1.67
N HIS A 85 18.20 11.46 -1.84
CA HIS A 85 19.55 11.16 -1.33
C HIS A 85 20.00 12.26 -0.39
N ASP A 86 20.69 11.89 0.67
CA ASP A 86 21.32 12.86 1.56
C ASP A 86 22.60 13.43 0.94
N LEU A 87 23.23 14.38 1.63
CA LEU A 87 24.48 15.03 1.17
C LEU A 87 25.65 14.06 0.99
N ALA A 88 25.60 12.87 1.60
CA ALA A 88 26.57 11.81 1.43
C ALA A 88 26.18 10.79 0.35
N GLY A 89 25.13 11.09 -0.43
CA GLY A 89 24.63 10.20 -1.49
C GLY A 89 23.90 8.95 -1.00
N ARG A 90 23.52 8.88 0.30
CA ARG A 90 22.80 7.73 0.86
C ARG A 90 21.31 7.86 0.62
N LEU A 91 20.68 6.74 0.28
CA LEU A 91 19.23 6.69 0.08
C LEU A 91 18.48 7.09 1.36
N VAL A 92 17.55 8.00 1.21
CA VAL A 92 16.57 8.40 2.23
C VAL A 92 15.18 8.15 1.69
N ALA A 93 14.34 7.50 2.47
CA ALA A 93 12.97 7.21 2.11
C ALA A 93 12.00 7.76 3.16
N VAL A 94 10.92 8.36 2.71
CA VAL A 94 9.75 8.69 3.54
C VAL A 94 8.66 7.68 3.21
N LEU A 95 8.36 6.83 4.17
CA LEU A 95 7.28 5.86 4.10
C LEU A 95 6.01 6.49 4.67
N GLY A 96 5.06 6.82 3.81
CA GLY A 96 3.71 7.26 4.17
C GLY A 96 2.76 6.08 4.23
N ILE A 97 2.02 5.94 5.32
CA ILE A 97 0.96 4.95 5.49
C ILE A 97 -0.31 5.67 5.94
N GLY A 98 -1.35 5.61 5.09
CA GLY A 98 -2.68 6.09 5.41
C GLY A 98 -3.65 4.91 5.55
N VAL A 99 -4.36 4.82 6.67
CA VAL A 99 -5.37 3.77 6.92
C VAL A 99 -6.68 4.40 7.36
N ASN A 100 -7.76 4.04 6.69
CA ASN A 100 -9.11 4.42 7.08
C ASN A 100 -9.55 3.51 8.23
N VAL A 101 -9.47 4.01 9.45
CA VAL A 101 -9.74 3.20 10.65
C VAL A 101 -11.18 3.37 11.09
N ASN A 102 -11.57 4.56 11.53
CA ASN A 102 -12.88 4.83 12.09
C ASN A 102 -13.65 5.85 11.25
N GLY A 103 -14.94 6.02 11.58
CA GLY A 103 -15.87 6.86 10.83
C GLY A 103 -16.38 6.19 9.55
N ARG A 104 -17.27 6.90 8.87
CA ARG A 104 -17.90 6.42 7.64
C ARG A 104 -17.34 7.18 6.45
N VAL A 105 -17.14 6.47 5.35
CA VAL A 105 -16.58 7.10 4.12
C VAL A 105 -17.51 8.21 3.60
N GLU A 106 -18.80 8.10 3.84
CA GLU A 106 -19.81 9.10 3.50
C GLU A 106 -19.57 10.45 4.17
N GLU A 107 -18.96 10.46 5.36
CA GLU A 107 -18.60 11.69 6.09
C GLU A 107 -17.57 12.52 5.31
N LEU A 108 -16.80 11.90 4.40
CA LEU A 108 -15.87 12.61 3.53
C LEU A 108 -16.56 13.62 2.61
N SER A 109 -17.82 13.40 2.24
CA SER A 109 -18.59 14.32 1.43
C SER A 109 -18.82 15.67 2.12
N GLU A 110 -18.83 15.71 3.44
CA GLU A 110 -18.98 16.93 4.23
C GLU A 110 -17.73 17.81 4.20
N TYR A 111 -16.57 17.18 4.01
CA TYR A 111 -15.27 17.87 4.00
C TYR A 111 -14.76 18.20 2.59
N TYR A 112 -15.32 17.55 1.55
CA TYR A 112 -14.78 17.64 0.19
C TYR A 112 -15.88 17.65 -0.86
N LEU A 113 -16.10 18.80 -1.51
CA LEU A 113 -17.22 19.09 -2.41
C LEU A 113 -16.93 18.88 -3.91
N SER A 114 -15.89 18.11 -4.33
CA SER A 114 -15.58 17.97 -5.76
C SER A 114 -16.06 16.64 -6.35
N ASP A 115 -16.58 16.64 -7.58
CA ASP A 115 -17.08 15.46 -8.31
C ASP A 115 -16.08 14.29 -8.42
N ARG A 116 -14.78 14.57 -8.43
CA ARG A 116 -13.72 13.53 -8.43
C ARG A 116 -13.67 12.74 -7.13
N GLN A 117 -14.28 13.21 -6.07
CA GLN A 117 -14.27 12.58 -4.74
C GLN A 117 -15.51 11.73 -4.49
N ALA A 118 -16.57 11.91 -5.26
CA ALA A 118 -17.74 11.03 -5.23
C ALA A 118 -17.35 9.55 -5.51
N SER A 119 -16.33 9.31 -6.34
CA SER A 119 -15.81 7.96 -6.61
C SER A 119 -15.13 7.32 -5.39
N LEU A 120 -14.63 8.10 -4.43
CA LEU A 120 -14.00 7.57 -3.20
C LEU A 120 -15.04 6.88 -2.31
N ILE A 121 -16.25 7.40 -2.24
CA ILE A 121 -17.35 6.85 -1.42
C ILE A 121 -17.67 5.43 -1.86
N THR A 122 -17.61 5.15 -3.15
CA THR A 122 -17.91 3.81 -3.71
C THR A 122 -16.74 2.85 -3.68
N THR A 123 -15.50 3.37 -3.67
CA THR A 123 -14.27 2.57 -3.81
C THR A 123 -13.46 2.45 -2.52
N ALA A 124 -13.83 3.15 -1.44
CA ALA A 124 -13.16 3.09 -0.15
C ALA A 124 -14.04 2.47 0.93
N THR A 125 -13.41 2.05 2.03
CA THR A 125 -14.07 1.60 3.26
C THR A 125 -13.24 1.97 4.48
N THR A 126 -13.78 1.78 5.68
CA THR A 126 -13.07 1.90 6.95
C THR A 126 -13.08 0.55 7.69
N LEU A 127 -12.15 0.37 8.63
CA LEU A 127 -12.15 -0.82 9.49
C LEU A 127 -13.43 -0.88 10.32
N GLU A 128 -13.86 0.23 10.91
CA GLU A 128 -15.10 0.32 11.70
C GLU A 128 -16.32 -0.13 10.88
N THR A 129 -16.44 0.31 9.62
CA THR A 129 -17.56 -0.08 8.74
C THR A 129 -17.63 -1.58 8.51
N VAL A 130 -16.48 -2.25 8.37
CA VAL A 130 -16.43 -3.70 8.09
C VAL A 130 -16.46 -4.53 9.36
N TYR A 131 -15.80 -4.06 10.42
CA TYR A 131 -15.74 -4.74 11.71
C TYR A 131 -17.03 -4.60 12.51
N GLY A 132 -17.77 -3.50 12.28
CA GLY A 132 -19.02 -3.19 12.98
C GLY A 132 -18.83 -2.48 14.32
N HIS A 133 -17.60 -2.22 14.74
CA HIS A 133 -17.26 -1.58 16.01
C HIS A 133 -16.08 -0.63 15.81
N GLU A 134 -16.00 0.40 16.68
CA GLU A 134 -14.85 1.29 16.72
C GLU A 134 -13.55 0.51 17.02
N VAL A 135 -12.48 0.85 16.28
CA VAL A 135 -11.17 0.22 16.39
C VAL A 135 -10.22 1.18 17.12
N SER A 136 -9.52 0.70 18.16
CA SER A 136 -8.47 1.52 18.80
C SER A 136 -7.35 1.81 17.83
N ARG A 137 -7.21 3.10 17.46
CA ARG A 137 -6.14 3.56 16.56
C ARG A 137 -4.77 3.34 17.18
N GLU A 138 -4.65 3.51 18.50
CA GLU A 138 -3.40 3.34 19.25
C GLU A 138 -2.91 1.89 19.18
N VAL A 139 -3.79 0.94 19.40
CA VAL A 139 -3.48 -0.50 19.30
C VAL A 139 -3.12 -0.87 17.86
N PHE A 140 -3.88 -0.36 16.88
CA PHE A 140 -3.60 -0.58 15.47
C PHE A 140 -2.24 -0.01 15.06
N ILE A 141 -1.93 1.24 15.46
CA ILE A 141 -0.65 1.89 15.19
C ILE A 141 0.50 1.08 15.79
N ALA A 142 0.39 0.66 17.05
CA ALA A 142 1.42 -0.10 17.73
C ALA A 142 1.75 -1.42 16.99
N ARG A 143 0.72 -2.17 16.58
CA ARG A 143 0.89 -3.41 15.80
C ARG A 143 1.52 -3.14 14.44
N MET A 144 1.00 -2.16 13.71
CA MET A 144 1.52 -1.79 12.39
C MET A 144 3.01 -1.40 12.45
N LEU A 145 3.39 -0.62 13.44
CA LEU A 145 4.78 -0.21 13.62
C LEU A 145 5.69 -1.38 14.00
N LEU A 146 5.21 -2.31 14.83
CA LEU A 146 5.95 -3.51 15.18
C LEU A 146 6.23 -4.39 13.95
N HIS A 147 5.23 -4.57 13.07
CA HIS A 147 5.41 -5.31 11.81
C HIS A 147 6.34 -4.61 10.84
N VAL A 148 6.23 -3.27 10.71
CA VAL A 148 7.14 -2.46 9.89
C VAL A 148 8.56 -2.58 10.40
N GLU A 149 8.78 -2.38 11.70
CA GLU A 149 10.11 -2.44 12.32
C GLU A 149 10.77 -3.80 12.15
N LYS A 150 10.04 -4.88 12.48
CA LYS A 150 10.53 -6.26 12.33
C LYS A 150 11.01 -6.55 10.91
N SER A 151 10.18 -6.22 9.91
CA SER A 151 10.52 -6.47 8.50
C SER A 151 11.65 -5.57 8.02
N TYR A 152 11.66 -4.30 8.42
CA TYR A 152 12.70 -3.34 8.08
C TYR A 152 14.06 -3.78 8.64
N LEU A 153 14.13 -4.14 9.92
CA LEU A 153 15.38 -4.58 10.56
C LEU A 153 15.90 -5.88 9.95
N ALA A 154 15.02 -6.82 9.58
CA ALA A 154 15.42 -8.05 8.90
C ALA A 154 16.07 -7.77 7.54
N LEU A 155 15.51 -6.85 6.75
CA LEU A 155 16.08 -6.41 5.47
C LEU A 155 17.42 -5.64 5.65
N GLN A 156 17.51 -4.78 6.66
CA GLN A 156 18.77 -4.09 6.99
C GLN A 156 19.87 -5.08 7.36
N GLN A 157 19.54 -6.07 8.18
CA GLN A 157 20.50 -7.11 8.58
C GLN A 157 20.93 -7.96 7.38
N GLU A 158 20.02 -8.37 6.49
CA GLU A 158 20.34 -9.08 5.26
C GLU A 158 21.35 -8.29 4.42
N SER A 159 21.13 -6.99 4.26
CA SER A 159 21.99 -6.12 3.45
C SER A 159 23.39 -5.91 4.05
N THR A 160 23.57 -6.10 5.36
CA THR A 160 24.86 -5.93 6.05
C THR A 160 25.59 -7.25 6.26
N SER A 161 24.90 -8.38 6.31
CA SER A 161 25.50 -9.68 6.70
C SER A 161 26.18 -10.43 5.55
N GLY A 162 26.06 -9.96 4.31
CA GLY A 162 26.67 -10.61 3.15
C GLY A 162 26.01 -11.95 2.76
N ARG A 163 26.67 -12.71 1.86
CA ARG A 163 26.17 -14.00 1.35
C ARG A 163 26.24 -15.06 2.45
N GLY A 164 25.13 -15.74 2.75
CA GLY A 164 25.11 -16.88 3.68
C GLY A 164 23.82 -17.06 4.48
N ILE A 165 22.80 -16.22 4.25
CA ILE A 165 21.50 -16.37 4.87
C ILE A 165 20.71 -17.45 4.11
N SER A 166 20.30 -18.53 4.79
CA SER A 166 19.57 -19.65 4.17
C SER A 166 18.18 -19.23 3.65
N GLU A 167 17.54 -18.27 4.32
CA GLU A 167 16.26 -17.69 3.91
C GLU A 167 16.31 -16.16 3.97
N PRO A 168 16.59 -15.49 2.84
CA PRO A 168 16.64 -14.03 2.79
C PRO A 168 15.28 -13.39 3.11
N ALA A 169 15.27 -12.38 4.00
CA ALA A 169 14.07 -11.64 4.39
C ALA A 169 13.40 -11.00 3.16
N SER A 170 14.20 -10.54 2.21
CA SER A 170 13.73 -9.96 0.95
C SER A 170 12.91 -10.95 0.12
N ARG A 171 13.34 -12.23 0.08
CA ARG A 171 12.59 -13.29 -0.61
C ARG A 171 11.26 -13.58 0.10
N LEU A 172 11.29 -13.78 1.42
CA LEU A 172 10.10 -14.06 2.20
C LEU A 172 9.05 -12.94 2.09
N ILE A 173 9.50 -11.68 2.13
CA ILE A 173 8.62 -10.52 1.98
C ILE A 173 8.00 -10.50 0.58
N ARG A 174 8.78 -10.73 -0.49
CA ARG A 174 8.27 -10.78 -1.87
C ARG A 174 7.24 -11.90 -2.07
N GLU A 175 7.56 -13.11 -1.61
CA GLU A 175 6.66 -14.27 -1.73
C GLU A 175 5.34 -14.04 -0.99
N ARG A 176 5.41 -13.54 0.26
CA ARG A 176 4.21 -13.18 1.03
C ARG A 176 3.39 -12.09 0.34
N TRP A 177 4.06 -11.02 -0.09
CA TRP A 177 3.39 -9.89 -0.77
C TRP A 177 2.72 -10.36 -2.07
N ARG A 178 3.42 -11.14 -2.89
CA ARG A 178 2.86 -11.77 -4.10
C ARG A 178 1.61 -12.60 -3.79
N GLY A 179 1.65 -13.41 -2.73
CA GLY A 179 0.52 -14.22 -2.29
C GLY A 179 -0.69 -13.42 -1.80
N GLN A 180 -0.50 -12.15 -1.42
CA GLN A 180 -1.60 -11.26 -0.99
C GLN A 180 -2.16 -10.39 -2.13
N LEU A 181 -1.58 -10.46 -3.35
CA LEU A 181 -2.03 -9.65 -4.47
C LEU A 181 -3.36 -10.14 -5.04
N SER A 182 -4.45 -9.43 -4.75
CA SER A 182 -5.76 -9.67 -5.35
C SER A 182 -5.84 -9.29 -6.83
N THR A 183 -4.80 -8.64 -7.35
CA THR A 183 -4.71 -8.24 -8.76
C THR A 183 -4.37 -9.40 -9.68
N LEU A 184 -3.59 -10.39 -9.20
CA LEU A 184 -3.12 -11.51 -10.02
C LEU A 184 -4.26 -12.41 -10.44
N GLY A 185 -4.15 -12.97 -11.65
CA GLY A 185 -5.15 -13.81 -12.30
C GLY A 185 -6.35 -13.03 -12.88
N ARG A 186 -6.41 -11.71 -12.72
CA ARG A 186 -7.54 -10.89 -13.18
C ARG A 186 -7.22 -10.20 -14.51
N THR A 187 -8.26 -10.05 -15.35
CA THR A 187 -8.22 -9.11 -16.46
C THR A 187 -8.29 -7.69 -15.90
N ILE A 188 -7.33 -6.86 -16.26
CA ILE A 188 -7.19 -5.49 -15.77
C ILE A 188 -6.83 -4.53 -16.91
N SER A 189 -7.00 -3.25 -16.65
CA SER A 189 -6.37 -2.17 -17.40
C SER A 189 -5.44 -1.40 -16.48
N VAL A 190 -4.28 -1.01 -16.98
CA VAL A 190 -3.33 -0.17 -16.25
C VAL A 190 -3.22 1.17 -16.97
N GLN A 191 -3.57 2.25 -16.27
CA GLN A 191 -3.43 3.61 -16.76
C GLN A 191 -2.03 4.14 -16.41
N GLN A 192 -1.28 4.57 -17.42
CA GLN A 192 0.06 5.17 -17.33
C GLN A 192 0.06 6.52 -18.07
N GLY A 193 -0.18 7.62 -17.34
CA GLY A 193 -0.43 8.91 -17.99
C GLY A 193 -1.63 8.82 -18.94
N ASP A 194 -1.44 9.15 -20.21
CA ASP A 194 -2.48 9.07 -21.25
C ASP A 194 -2.62 7.68 -21.89
N SER A 195 -1.69 6.76 -21.58
CA SER A 195 -1.68 5.41 -22.15
C SER A 195 -2.44 4.44 -21.26
N LYS A 196 -3.21 3.54 -21.89
CA LYS A 196 -3.94 2.45 -21.20
C LYS A 196 -3.52 1.12 -21.80
N ILE A 197 -3.05 0.22 -20.95
CA ILE A 197 -2.61 -1.13 -21.34
C ILE A 197 -3.53 -2.13 -20.66
N SER A 198 -4.14 -3.05 -21.43
CA SER A 198 -5.06 -4.05 -20.90
C SER A 198 -4.54 -5.47 -21.13
N GLY A 199 -4.86 -6.36 -20.21
CA GLY A 199 -4.46 -7.77 -20.27
C GLY A 199 -4.77 -8.51 -18.97
N VAL A 200 -4.22 -9.71 -18.84
CA VAL A 200 -4.30 -10.52 -17.62
C VAL A 200 -3.05 -10.26 -16.77
N ALA A 201 -3.24 -9.90 -15.51
CA ALA A 201 -2.15 -9.78 -14.53
C ALA A 201 -1.67 -11.18 -14.16
N GLU A 202 -0.56 -11.63 -14.72
CA GLU A 202 -0.08 -13.00 -14.50
C GLU A 202 0.72 -13.15 -13.23
N ASP A 203 1.67 -12.24 -13.03
CA ASP A 203 2.63 -12.34 -11.94
C ASP A 203 3.27 -10.99 -11.64
N VAL A 204 4.21 -10.99 -10.72
CA VAL A 204 5.15 -9.90 -10.44
C VAL A 204 6.58 -10.42 -10.46
N ASN A 205 7.50 -9.59 -10.94
CA ASN A 205 8.93 -9.92 -10.91
C ASN A 205 9.55 -9.59 -9.54
N ASP A 206 10.86 -9.84 -9.40
CA ASP A 206 11.62 -9.60 -8.16
C ASP A 206 11.63 -8.14 -7.70
N ASN A 207 11.42 -7.20 -8.61
CA ASN A 207 11.28 -5.78 -8.29
C ASN A 207 9.84 -5.37 -7.90
N GLY A 208 8.89 -6.33 -7.92
CA GLY A 208 7.47 -6.06 -7.69
C GLY A 208 6.76 -5.40 -8.86
N GLU A 209 7.37 -5.40 -10.04
CA GLU A 209 6.77 -4.91 -11.27
C GLU A 209 5.78 -5.95 -11.80
N LEU A 210 4.62 -5.48 -12.29
CA LEU A 210 3.54 -6.36 -12.73
C LEU A 210 3.83 -6.92 -14.12
N LEU A 211 3.69 -8.23 -14.27
CA LEU A 211 3.75 -8.93 -15.56
C LEU A 211 2.33 -9.07 -16.12
N LEU A 212 2.07 -8.35 -17.20
CA LEU A 212 0.75 -8.28 -17.82
C LEU A 212 0.77 -8.99 -19.18
N ARG A 213 -0.03 -10.06 -19.35
CA ARG A 213 -0.21 -10.73 -20.63
C ARG A 213 -1.31 -10.05 -21.43
N ARG A 214 -0.93 -9.48 -22.56
CA ARG A 214 -1.85 -8.86 -23.53
C ARG A 214 -2.65 -9.90 -24.31
N HIS A 215 -3.73 -9.49 -24.95
CA HIS A 215 -4.50 -10.36 -25.84
C HIS A 215 -3.68 -10.93 -27.02
N SER A 216 -2.60 -10.25 -27.42
CA SER A 216 -1.65 -10.75 -28.42
C SER A 216 -0.82 -11.95 -27.96
N GLY A 217 -0.85 -12.29 -26.65
CA GLY A 217 0.01 -13.28 -26.03
C GLY A 217 1.33 -12.72 -25.49
N GLU A 218 1.68 -11.47 -25.85
CA GLU A 218 2.88 -10.78 -25.37
C GLU A 218 2.76 -10.48 -23.86
N VAL A 219 3.85 -10.72 -23.10
CA VAL A 219 3.95 -10.32 -21.71
C VAL A 219 4.74 -9.01 -21.63
N VAL A 220 4.13 -8.00 -21.05
CA VAL A 220 4.75 -6.69 -20.82
C VAL A 220 4.97 -6.44 -19.35
N THR A 221 6.09 -5.83 -19.00
CA THR A 221 6.41 -5.44 -17.61
C THR A 221 5.88 -4.04 -17.35
N ILE A 222 5.06 -3.92 -16.32
CA ILE A 222 4.46 -2.66 -15.87
C ILE A 222 5.16 -2.22 -14.58
N THR A 223 5.93 -1.13 -14.65
CA THR A 223 6.72 -0.61 -13.52
C THR A 223 5.92 0.34 -12.64
N TRP A 224 4.90 1.01 -13.20
CA TRP A 224 4.03 1.94 -12.50
C TRP A 224 2.67 2.02 -13.20
N GLY A 225 1.70 2.58 -12.54
CA GLY A 225 0.39 2.81 -13.12
C GLY A 225 -0.74 2.69 -12.09
N ASN A 226 -1.95 2.91 -12.56
CA ASN A 226 -3.18 2.71 -11.80
C ASN A 226 -3.95 1.54 -12.39
N VAL A 227 -4.17 0.52 -11.57
CA VAL A 227 -4.96 -0.65 -11.96
C VAL A 227 -6.44 -0.34 -11.88
N GLU A 228 -7.14 -0.61 -12.97
CA GLU A 228 -8.60 -0.56 -13.07
C GLU A 228 -9.12 -1.96 -13.38
N TYR A 229 -10.14 -2.37 -12.65
CA TYR A 229 -10.88 -3.59 -12.98
C TYR A 229 -12.01 -3.26 -13.96
N PRO A 230 -12.29 -4.10 -14.97
CA PRO A 230 -13.44 -3.89 -15.84
C PRO A 230 -14.73 -3.87 -15.01
N ALA A 231 -15.65 -3.00 -15.40
CA ALA A 231 -17.00 -3.01 -14.83
C ALA A 231 -17.62 -4.40 -15.04
N ARG A 232 -18.21 -4.92 -13.98
CA ARG A 232 -19.00 -6.17 -14.05
C ARG A 232 -20.30 -5.92 -14.77
#